data_fab7528d4276bcd9896949ac1af3265d
#
_entry.id   fab7528d4276bcd9896949ac1af3265d
#
_cell.length_a   1.000
_cell.length_b   1.000
_cell.length_c   1.000
_cell.angle_alpha   90.00
_cell.angle_beta   90.00
_cell.angle_gamma   90.00
#
_symmetry.space_group_name_H-M   'P 1'
#
loop_
_entity.id
_entity.type
_entity.pdbx_description
1 polymer ?
#
loop_
_entity_poly.entity_id
_entity_poly.type
_entity_poly.pdbx_seq_one_letter_code
_entity_poly.pdbx_strand_id
1 'polypeptide(L)'
;MALLQVKNVSKHFGSLVAVNGVSMTVEPGELRAVIGPNGAGKTTFFNLISGLLRPSAGSVIFDGEDITDLLPARRVWRGIARTFQITEVFPELTVRENLRIAVEVASGYRLLVWQSRDADGEVKARVAHLLEISGLVEKADRLVGELAHGDQRATEIMMALALKPRLLLLDEPTAGMGDQETYDITQLIMKLHREQKLTIVLIEHDMRVVFHLADRIMVLDQGRFLADGTPQDIAANEAVQAAYLGKVAA
;
A
#
# COMPACT_ATOMS: atom_id res chain seq x y z
N MET A 1 -9.91 5.22 -18.12
CA MET A 1 -9.30 6.47 -17.61
C MET A 1 -8.49 6.09 -16.38
N ALA A 2 -7.21 6.41 -16.37
CA ALA A 2 -6.31 5.99 -15.29
C ALA A 2 -6.77 6.50 -13.92
N LEU A 3 -6.65 5.66 -12.89
CA LEU A 3 -7.00 6.02 -11.52
C LEU A 3 -5.92 6.91 -10.90
N LEU A 4 -4.64 6.58 -11.11
CA LEU A 4 -3.50 7.37 -10.64
C LEU A 4 -2.59 7.73 -11.81
N GLN A 5 -2.20 8.99 -11.90
CA GLN A 5 -1.15 9.46 -12.80
C GLN A 5 -0.13 10.28 -12.04
N VAL A 6 1.09 9.81 -12.03
CA VAL A 6 2.25 10.55 -11.52
C VAL A 6 3.00 11.08 -12.74
N LYS A 7 3.17 12.41 -12.83
CA LYS A 7 3.75 13.07 -14.01
C LYS A 7 5.05 13.78 -13.66
N ASN A 8 6.16 13.25 -14.15
CA ASN A 8 7.50 13.83 -14.05
C ASN A 8 7.87 14.33 -12.64
N VAL A 9 7.47 13.54 -11.59
CA VAL A 9 7.74 13.96 -10.23
C VAL A 9 9.22 13.88 -9.91
N SER A 10 9.71 14.90 -9.20
CA SER A 10 11.08 14.96 -8.68
C SER A 10 11.06 15.33 -7.21
N LYS A 11 12.01 14.81 -6.45
CA LYS A 11 12.22 15.18 -5.05
C LYS A 11 13.69 15.38 -4.76
N HIS A 12 14.00 16.58 -4.28
CA HIS A 12 15.35 16.99 -3.89
C HIS A 12 15.38 17.21 -2.37
N PHE A 13 16.45 16.77 -1.72
CA PHE A 13 16.80 17.07 -0.34
C PHE A 13 18.16 17.76 -0.33
N GLY A 14 18.17 19.08 -0.41
CA GLY A 14 19.39 19.84 -0.66
C GLY A 14 20.02 19.45 -2.01
N SER A 15 21.26 18.98 -1.99
CA SER A 15 21.96 18.50 -3.19
C SER A 15 21.61 17.06 -3.60
N LEU A 16 20.95 16.29 -2.71
CA LEU A 16 20.56 14.92 -3.00
C LEU A 16 19.28 14.90 -3.84
N VAL A 17 19.33 14.26 -5.00
CA VAL A 17 18.16 14.00 -5.86
C VAL A 17 17.67 12.59 -5.59
N ALA A 18 16.61 12.45 -4.77
CA ALA A 18 16.09 11.15 -4.37
C ALA A 18 15.12 10.55 -5.40
N VAL A 19 14.39 11.40 -6.15
CA VAL A 19 13.53 11.02 -7.28
C VAL A 19 13.70 12.08 -8.36
N ASN A 20 13.86 11.66 -9.62
CA ASN A 20 14.19 12.53 -10.73
C ASN A 20 13.33 12.26 -11.97
N GLY A 21 12.29 13.05 -12.16
CA GLY A 21 11.44 13.02 -13.36
C GLY A 21 10.68 11.71 -13.56
N VAL A 22 10.28 11.03 -12.49
CA VAL A 22 9.58 9.75 -12.56
C VAL A 22 8.13 9.95 -12.91
N SER A 23 7.65 9.17 -13.89
CA SER A 23 6.23 9.11 -14.28
C SER A 23 5.70 7.69 -14.15
N MET A 24 4.43 7.56 -13.72
CA MET A 24 3.74 6.28 -13.57
C MET A 24 2.24 6.47 -13.81
N THR A 25 1.61 5.51 -14.45
CA THR A 25 0.16 5.47 -14.61
C THR A 25 -0.37 4.15 -14.07
N VAL A 26 -1.46 4.19 -13.31
CA VAL A 26 -2.13 3.00 -12.77
C VAL A 26 -3.60 3.01 -13.18
N GLU A 27 -4.04 1.93 -13.79
CA GLU A 27 -5.44 1.78 -14.21
C GLU A 27 -6.31 1.26 -13.04
N PRO A 28 -7.63 1.52 -13.05
CA PRO A 28 -8.51 0.94 -12.04
C PRO A 28 -8.45 -0.58 -12.03
N GLY A 29 -8.32 -1.17 -10.85
CA GLY A 29 -8.23 -2.62 -10.67
C GLY A 29 -6.87 -3.22 -11.05
N GLU A 30 -5.84 -2.42 -11.28
CA GLU A 30 -4.47 -2.88 -11.55
C GLU A 30 -3.71 -3.12 -10.25
N LEU A 31 -2.92 -4.18 -10.17
CA LEU A 31 -1.90 -4.38 -9.15
C LEU A 31 -0.53 -4.10 -9.75
N ARG A 32 0.05 -2.98 -9.34
CA ARG A 32 1.36 -2.52 -9.81
C ARG A 32 2.42 -2.63 -8.73
N ALA A 33 3.53 -3.30 -9.02
CA ALA A 33 4.69 -3.31 -8.16
C ALA A 33 5.68 -2.21 -8.53
N VAL A 34 6.31 -1.61 -7.54
CA VAL A 34 7.45 -0.68 -7.69
C VAL A 34 8.66 -1.33 -7.04
N ILE A 35 9.62 -1.72 -7.86
CA ILE A 35 10.82 -2.41 -7.40
C ILE A 35 12.09 -1.61 -7.70
N GLY A 36 13.22 -2.05 -7.20
CA GLY A 36 14.53 -1.44 -7.43
C GLY A 36 15.47 -1.71 -6.27
N PRO A 37 16.77 -1.53 -6.46
CA PRO A 37 17.77 -1.72 -5.42
C PRO A 37 17.54 -0.82 -4.20
N ASN A 38 18.26 -1.09 -3.09
CA ASN A 38 18.25 -0.19 -1.93
C ASN A 38 18.80 1.19 -2.33
N GLY A 39 18.12 2.24 -1.91
CA GLY A 39 18.43 3.61 -2.32
C GLY A 39 17.91 4.02 -3.70
N ALA A 40 17.13 3.17 -4.39
CA ALA A 40 16.54 3.51 -5.69
C ALA A 40 15.45 4.60 -5.64
N GLY A 41 15.03 5.07 -4.44
CA GLY A 41 14.04 6.13 -4.30
C GLY A 41 12.60 5.64 -4.13
N LYS A 42 12.35 4.33 -3.99
CA LYS A 42 11.01 3.72 -3.89
C LYS A 42 10.16 4.33 -2.78
N THR A 43 10.65 4.34 -1.55
CA THR A 43 9.92 4.91 -0.38
C THR A 43 9.69 6.41 -0.56
N THR A 44 10.66 7.15 -1.12
CA THR A 44 10.47 8.57 -1.45
C THR A 44 9.35 8.74 -2.47
N PHE A 45 9.32 7.92 -3.52
CA PHE A 45 8.27 7.93 -4.53
C PHE A 45 6.88 7.63 -3.94
N PHE A 46 6.77 6.64 -3.04
CA PHE A 46 5.53 6.37 -2.30
C PHE A 46 5.09 7.54 -1.41
N ASN A 47 6.06 8.18 -0.75
CA ASN A 47 5.80 9.36 0.07
C ASN A 47 5.25 10.53 -0.76
N LEU A 48 5.67 10.66 -2.02
CA LEU A 48 5.10 11.64 -2.95
C LEU A 48 3.66 11.29 -3.33
N ILE A 49 3.36 10.02 -3.61
CA ILE A 49 2.00 9.56 -3.95
C ILE A 49 1.06 9.69 -2.75
N SER A 50 1.49 9.34 -1.54
CA SER A 50 0.67 9.41 -0.32
C SER A 50 0.53 10.83 0.24
N GLY A 51 1.34 11.80 -0.23
CA GLY A 51 1.34 13.18 0.25
C GLY A 51 2.13 13.44 1.52
N LEU A 52 2.87 12.44 2.02
CA LEU A 52 3.82 12.62 3.13
C LEU A 52 4.99 13.53 2.74
N LEU A 53 5.33 13.52 1.45
CA LEU A 53 6.29 14.46 0.87
C LEU A 53 5.64 15.23 -0.27
N ARG A 54 5.92 16.52 -0.35
CA ARG A 54 5.58 17.35 -1.51
C ARG A 54 6.67 17.20 -2.56
N PRO A 55 6.32 16.98 -3.85
CA PRO A 55 7.31 16.96 -4.91
C PRO A 55 7.98 18.33 -5.08
N SER A 56 9.25 18.31 -5.50
CA SER A 56 9.99 19.52 -5.89
C SER A 56 9.59 19.99 -7.29
N ALA A 57 9.14 19.05 -8.14
CA ALA A 57 8.60 19.30 -9.48
C ALA A 57 7.68 18.14 -9.88
N GLY A 58 6.85 18.37 -10.90
CA GLY A 58 5.86 17.40 -11.40
C GLY A 58 4.56 17.42 -10.63
N SER A 59 3.66 16.50 -10.94
CA SER A 59 2.32 16.44 -10.36
C SER A 59 1.83 15.02 -10.11
N VAL A 60 0.89 14.89 -9.17
CA VAL A 60 0.17 13.66 -8.85
C VAL A 60 -1.31 13.90 -9.09
N ILE A 61 -1.90 13.14 -9.99
CA ILE A 61 -3.30 13.23 -10.38
C ILE A 61 -4.00 11.94 -9.97
N PHE A 62 -5.10 12.04 -9.23
CA PHE A 62 -5.91 10.92 -8.80
C PHE A 62 -7.35 11.11 -9.23
N ASP A 63 -7.89 10.12 -9.97
CA ASP A 63 -9.25 10.18 -10.51
C ASP A 63 -9.54 11.45 -11.32
N GLY A 64 -8.54 11.91 -12.09
CA GLY A 64 -8.61 13.11 -12.91
C GLY A 64 -8.38 14.44 -12.15
N GLU A 65 -8.23 14.41 -10.82
CA GLU A 65 -8.03 15.58 -9.98
C GLU A 65 -6.56 15.70 -9.56
N ASP A 66 -6.01 16.91 -9.64
CA ASP A 66 -4.65 17.20 -9.14
C ASP A 66 -4.65 17.21 -7.61
N ILE A 67 -3.92 16.27 -7.04
CA ILE A 67 -3.78 16.10 -5.59
C ILE A 67 -2.37 16.45 -5.09
N THR A 68 -1.55 17.07 -5.94
CA THR A 68 -0.12 17.32 -5.67
C THR A 68 0.11 18.01 -4.33
N ASP A 69 -0.70 19.02 -4.04
CA ASP A 69 -0.57 19.83 -2.82
C ASP A 69 -1.46 19.36 -1.66
N LEU A 70 -2.23 18.29 -1.84
CA LEU A 70 -3.09 17.78 -0.78
C LEU A 70 -2.28 17.07 0.30
N LEU A 71 -2.58 17.37 1.56
CA LEU A 71 -2.04 16.67 2.72
C LEU A 71 -2.52 15.21 2.77
N PRO A 72 -1.78 14.29 3.43
CA PRO A 72 -2.11 12.86 3.49
C PRO A 72 -3.57 12.59 3.91
N ALA A 73 -4.05 13.24 4.97
CA ALA A 73 -5.42 13.07 5.44
C ALA A 73 -6.46 13.41 4.36
N ARG A 74 -6.21 14.40 3.51
CA ARG A 74 -7.10 14.77 2.40
C ARG A 74 -7.06 13.73 1.28
N ARG A 75 -5.90 13.10 1.03
CA ARG A 75 -5.77 12.01 0.06
C ARG A 75 -6.51 10.75 0.53
N VAL A 76 -6.49 10.46 1.83
CA VAL A 76 -7.30 9.38 2.42
C VAL A 76 -8.78 9.59 2.13
N TRP A 77 -9.31 10.79 2.34
CA TRP A 77 -10.71 11.11 2.03
C TRP A 77 -11.05 11.08 0.52
N ARG A 78 -10.04 11.10 -0.35
CA ARG A 78 -10.20 10.87 -1.80
C ARG A 78 -10.14 9.39 -2.19
N GLY A 79 -9.83 8.51 -1.24
CA GLY A 79 -9.78 7.08 -1.45
C GLY A 79 -8.37 6.50 -1.67
N ILE A 80 -7.32 7.16 -1.19
CA ILE A 80 -5.96 6.63 -1.16
C ILE A 80 -5.64 6.21 0.26
N ALA A 81 -5.56 4.90 0.55
CA ALA A 81 -5.06 4.39 1.82
C ALA A 81 -3.63 3.88 1.67
N ARG A 82 -2.87 3.89 2.75
CA ARG A 82 -1.50 3.37 2.80
C ARG A 82 -1.27 2.61 4.09
N THR A 83 -0.56 1.49 4.00
CA THR A 83 0.11 0.86 5.15
C THR A 83 1.55 1.36 5.24
N PHE A 84 2.15 1.32 6.43
CA PHE A 84 3.52 1.78 6.63
C PHE A 84 4.46 0.57 6.81
N GLN A 85 5.76 0.79 6.65
CA GLN A 85 6.79 -0.24 6.82
C GLN A 85 6.84 -0.77 8.27
N ILE A 86 6.54 0.09 9.25
CA ILE A 86 6.33 -0.31 10.65
C ILE A 86 4.83 -0.47 10.82
N THR A 87 4.41 -1.64 11.31
CA THR A 87 2.99 -1.98 11.51
C THR A 87 2.33 -0.99 12.49
N GLU A 88 1.40 -0.18 11.98
CA GLU A 88 0.69 0.84 12.77
C GLU A 88 -0.65 0.29 13.25
N VAL A 89 -0.61 -0.52 14.29
CA VAL A 89 -1.78 -1.04 15.00
C VAL A 89 -1.74 -0.60 16.47
N PHE A 90 -2.86 -0.72 17.16
CA PHE A 90 -2.92 -0.53 18.60
C PHE A 90 -2.67 -1.88 19.29
N PRO A 91 -1.44 -2.17 19.74
CA PRO A 91 -1.06 -3.51 20.20
C PRO A 91 -1.79 -3.95 21.48
N GLU A 92 -2.23 -2.98 22.29
CA GLU A 92 -2.96 -3.18 23.55
C GLU A 92 -4.47 -3.38 23.34
N LEU A 93 -4.95 -3.26 22.10
CA LEU A 93 -6.33 -3.50 21.73
C LEU A 93 -6.46 -4.82 20.96
N THR A 94 -7.66 -5.40 21.03
CA THR A 94 -7.98 -6.60 20.24
C THR A 94 -8.03 -6.30 18.74
N VAL A 95 -7.97 -7.35 17.89
CA VAL A 95 -8.15 -7.21 16.44
C VAL A 95 -9.48 -6.51 16.16
N ARG A 96 -10.56 -6.94 16.81
CA ARG A 96 -11.91 -6.36 16.69
C ARG A 96 -11.92 -4.86 17.00
N GLU A 97 -11.28 -4.44 18.07
CA GLU A 97 -11.22 -3.03 18.49
C GLU A 97 -10.41 -2.18 17.51
N ASN A 98 -9.27 -2.69 17.01
CA ASN A 98 -8.49 -2.04 15.97
C ASN A 98 -9.32 -1.78 14.72
N LEU A 99 -10.01 -2.82 14.23
CA LEU A 99 -10.89 -2.70 13.06
C LEU A 99 -12.08 -1.77 13.32
N ARG A 100 -12.66 -1.82 14.52
CA ARG A 100 -13.75 -0.93 14.90
C ARG A 100 -13.35 0.53 14.83
N ILE A 101 -12.20 0.90 15.41
CA ILE A 101 -11.66 2.27 15.33
C ILE A 101 -11.55 2.73 13.87
N ALA A 102 -10.97 1.89 13.00
CA ALA A 102 -10.81 2.22 11.59
C ALA A 102 -12.16 2.41 10.87
N VAL A 103 -13.13 1.55 11.15
CA VAL A 103 -14.48 1.65 10.58
C VAL A 103 -15.22 2.91 11.07
N GLU A 104 -15.11 3.23 12.36
CA GLU A 104 -15.72 4.43 12.94
C GLU A 104 -15.13 5.70 12.33
N VAL A 105 -13.80 5.78 12.18
CA VAL A 105 -13.12 6.88 11.49
C VAL A 105 -13.60 7.01 10.05
N ALA A 106 -13.68 5.90 9.32
CA ALA A 106 -14.13 5.88 7.92
C ALA A 106 -15.57 6.36 7.75
N SER A 107 -16.42 6.08 8.75
CA SER A 107 -17.83 6.49 8.74
C SER A 107 -18.05 7.96 9.12
N GLY A 108 -16.95 8.69 9.44
CA GLY A 108 -17.05 10.10 9.86
C GLY A 108 -17.71 10.28 11.23
N TYR A 109 -17.82 9.18 12.00
CA TYR A 109 -18.32 9.25 13.36
C TYR A 109 -17.34 10.09 14.20
N ARG A 110 -17.61 11.38 14.30
CA ARG A 110 -17.10 12.18 15.41
C ARG A 110 -17.69 11.56 16.68
N LEU A 111 -16.91 11.56 17.76
CA LEU A 111 -17.28 11.20 19.13
C LEU A 111 -18.62 11.86 19.57
N LEU A 112 -19.70 11.49 18.93
CA LEU A 112 -21.04 11.90 19.30
C LEU A 112 -21.54 10.88 20.30
N VAL A 113 -21.69 11.33 21.52
CA VAL A 113 -22.19 10.61 22.70
C VAL A 113 -23.60 10.00 22.50
N TRP A 114 -24.23 10.25 21.33
CA TRP A 114 -25.58 9.84 20.97
C TRP A 114 -25.57 9.08 19.63
N GLN A 115 -24.95 7.91 19.59
CA GLN A 115 -25.06 7.05 18.42
C GLN A 115 -26.41 6.30 18.43
N SER A 116 -27.08 6.24 17.27
CA SER A 116 -28.26 5.40 17.10
C SER A 116 -27.85 3.91 17.15
N ARG A 117 -28.76 3.02 17.59
CA ARG A 117 -28.54 1.56 17.58
C ARG A 117 -28.24 1.02 16.19
N ASP A 118 -28.76 1.66 15.14
CA ASP A 118 -28.55 1.29 13.75
C ASP A 118 -27.08 1.53 13.32
N ALA A 119 -26.49 2.65 13.73
CA ALA A 119 -25.09 2.94 13.46
C ALA A 119 -24.11 1.93 14.07
N ASP A 120 -24.38 1.44 15.30
CA ASP A 120 -23.58 0.39 15.93
C ASP A 120 -23.74 -0.95 15.18
N GLY A 121 -24.90 -1.24 14.63
CA GLY A 121 -25.17 -2.41 13.78
C GLY A 121 -24.34 -2.41 12.49
N GLU A 122 -24.26 -1.30 11.79
CA GLU A 122 -23.46 -1.14 10.58
C GLU A 122 -21.94 -1.29 10.85
N VAL A 123 -21.45 -0.68 11.93
CA VAL A 123 -20.05 -0.82 12.35
C VAL A 123 -19.72 -2.28 12.65
N LYS A 124 -20.56 -2.97 13.45
CA LYS A 124 -20.37 -4.39 13.76
C LYS A 124 -20.36 -5.27 12.51
N ALA A 125 -21.32 -5.07 11.60
CA ALA A 125 -21.38 -5.81 10.34
C ALA A 125 -20.13 -5.59 9.48
N ARG A 126 -19.64 -4.36 9.39
CA ARG A 126 -18.41 -4.05 8.65
C ARG A 126 -17.18 -4.66 9.28
N VAL A 127 -17.04 -4.61 10.62
CA VAL A 127 -15.94 -5.27 11.35
C VAL A 127 -15.97 -6.79 11.12
N ALA A 128 -17.15 -7.43 11.23
CA ALA A 128 -17.31 -8.86 10.97
C ALA A 128 -16.84 -9.22 9.55
N HIS A 129 -17.25 -8.45 8.55
CA HIS A 129 -16.83 -8.65 7.16
C HIS A 129 -15.29 -8.52 6.97
N LEU A 130 -14.65 -7.55 7.61
CA LEU A 130 -13.19 -7.40 7.55
C LEU A 130 -12.46 -8.58 8.21
N LEU A 131 -12.99 -9.10 9.33
CA LEU A 131 -12.48 -10.31 9.99
C LEU A 131 -12.60 -11.55 9.09
N GLU A 132 -13.70 -11.69 8.35
CA GLU A 132 -13.90 -12.79 7.39
C GLU A 132 -12.92 -12.70 6.22
N ILE A 133 -12.71 -11.51 5.66
CA ILE A 133 -11.76 -11.29 4.57
C ILE A 133 -10.35 -11.68 4.98
N SER A 134 -9.92 -11.25 6.17
CA SER A 134 -8.57 -11.48 6.69
C SER A 134 -8.35 -12.89 7.25
N GLY A 135 -9.41 -13.69 7.49
CA GLY A 135 -9.30 -14.97 8.18
C GLY A 135 -9.03 -14.87 9.69
N LEU A 136 -9.22 -13.68 10.29
CA LEU A 136 -8.92 -13.42 11.70
C LEU A 136 -10.14 -13.59 12.63
N VAL A 137 -11.22 -14.25 12.19
CA VAL A 137 -12.47 -14.40 12.96
C VAL A 137 -12.19 -15.02 14.33
N GLU A 138 -11.42 -16.12 14.39
CA GLU A 138 -11.12 -16.83 15.65
C GLU A 138 -10.12 -16.07 16.55
N LYS A 139 -9.40 -15.10 15.98
CA LYS A 139 -8.45 -14.24 16.70
C LYS A 139 -9.02 -12.87 17.03
N ALA A 140 -10.30 -12.63 16.71
CA ALA A 140 -10.92 -11.31 16.79
C ALA A 140 -10.82 -10.64 18.16
N ASP A 141 -10.88 -11.42 19.23
CA ASP A 141 -10.87 -10.94 20.62
C ASP A 141 -9.49 -11.13 21.32
N ARG A 142 -8.44 -11.45 20.54
CA ARG A 142 -7.04 -11.46 21.03
C ARG A 142 -6.40 -10.08 20.85
N LEU A 143 -5.50 -9.73 21.77
CA LEU A 143 -4.68 -8.51 21.65
C LEU A 143 -3.77 -8.61 20.42
N VAL A 144 -3.73 -7.55 19.62
CA VAL A 144 -2.92 -7.56 18.40
C VAL A 144 -1.44 -7.74 18.71
N GLY A 145 -0.94 -7.14 19.78
CA GLY A 145 0.46 -7.27 20.20
C GLY A 145 0.90 -8.69 20.56
N GLU A 146 -0.04 -9.61 20.80
CA GLU A 146 0.24 -11.03 21.12
C GLU A 146 0.17 -11.94 19.88
N LEU A 147 -0.20 -11.40 18.74
CA LEU A 147 -0.33 -12.17 17.51
C LEU A 147 1.01 -12.31 16.79
N ALA A 148 1.10 -13.32 15.92
CA ALA A 148 2.18 -13.46 14.97
C ALA A 148 2.25 -12.24 14.03
N HIS A 149 3.43 -11.96 13.48
CA HIS A 149 3.67 -10.77 12.67
C HIS A 149 2.76 -10.70 11.44
N GLY A 150 2.50 -11.84 10.79
CA GLY A 150 1.55 -11.92 9.67
C GLY A 150 0.13 -11.52 10.05
N ASP A 151 -0.38 -11.95 11.23
CA ASP A 151 -1.71 -11.55 11.70
C ASP A 151 -1.80 -10.05 12.03
N GLN A 152 -0.73 -9.49 12.61
CA GLN A 152 -0.64 -8.03 12.87
C GLN A 152 -0.70 -7.26 11.55
N ARG A 153 0.04 -7.73 10.53
CA ARG A 153 0.05 -7.11 9.20
C ARG A 153 -1.31 -7.24 8.50
N ALA A 154 -1.95 -8.42 8.60
CA ALA A 154 -3.31 -8.59 8.10
C ALA A 154 -4.28 -7.62 8.77
N THR A 155 -4.17 -7.41 10.08
CA THR A 155 -4.98 -6.43 10.82
C THR A 155 -4.76 -5.01 10.27
N GLU A 156 -3.52 -4.58 10.06
CA GLU A 156 -3.19 -3.27 9.50
C GLU A 156 -3.77 -3.08 8.09
N ILE A 157 -3.61 -4.09 7.21
CA ILE A 157 -4.19 -4.04 5.87
C ILE A 157 -5.73 -3.89 5.95
N MET A 158 -6.38 -4.60 6.88
CA MET A 158 -7.83 -4.48 7.08
C MET A 158 -8.23 -3.12 7.65
N MET A 159 -7.44 -2.50 8.52
CA MET A 159 -7.68 -1.13 8.98
C MET A 159 -7.62 -0.14 7.81
N ALA A 160 -6.65 -0.29 6.90
CA ALA A 160 -6.58 0.51 5.69
C ALA A 160 -7.79 0.24 4.76
N LEU A 161 -8.23 -1.02 4.63
CA LEU A 161 -9.41 -1.40 3.84
C LEU A 161 -10.72 -0.87 4.45
N ALA A 162 -10.80 -0.69 5.77
CA ALA A 162 -11.95 -0.09 6.45
C ALA A 162 -12.29 1.30 5.91
N LEU A 163 -11.29 2.05 5.43
CA LEU A 163 -11.43 3.38 4.83
C LEU A 163 -12.09 3.34 3.42
N LYS A 164 -12.42 2.14 2.91
CA LYS A 164 -12.98 1.91 1.57
C LYS A 164 -12.14 2.57 0.45
N PRO A 165 -10.84 2.30 0.40
CA PRO A 165 -9.97 2.96 -0.57
C PRO A 165 -10.29 2.49 -1.99
N ARG A 166 -10.03 3.38 -2.96
CA ARG A 166 -9.96 3.06 -4.39
C ARG A 166 -8.56 2.67 -4.81
N LEU A 167 -7.55 3.15 -4.06
CA LEU A 167 -6.13 2.83 -4.22
C LEU A 167 -5.53 2.49 -2.86
N LEU A 168 -4.94 1.30 -2.76
CA LEU A 168 -4.20 0.86 -1.59
C LEU A 168 -2.69 0.86 -1.90
N LEU A 169 -1.93 1.57 -1.08
CA LEU A 169 -0.46 1.61 -1.15
C LEU A 169 0.10 0.69 -0.08
N LEU A 170 0.83 -0.35 -0.48
CA LEU A 170 1.46 -1.32 0.42
C LEU A 170 2.98 -1.14 0.38
N ASP A 171 3.58 -0.85 1.54
CA ASP A 171 5.03 -0.65 1.68
C ASP A 171 5.63 -1.88 2.36
N GLU A 172 6.30 -2.74 1.56
CA GLU A 172 6.95 -3.98 2.00
C GLU A 172 6.05 -4.85 2.88
N PRO A 173 4.87 -5.28 2.38
CA PRO A 173 3.88 -5.96 3.21
C PRO A 173 4.34 -7.30 3.77
N THR A 174 5.38 -7.92 3.20
CA THR A 174 5.90 -9.23 3.65
C THR A 174 7.26 -9.15 4.35
N ALA A 175 7.77 -7.93 4.61
CA ALA A 175 9.09 -7.75 5.21
C ALA A 175 9.18 -8.39 6.61
N GLY A 176 10.26 -9.14 6.85
CA GLY A 176 10.54 -9.77 8.15
C GLY A 176 9.70 -11.01 8.48
N MET A 177 8.91 -11.52 7.52
CA MET A 177 8.04 -12.67 7.69
C MET A 177 8.72 -13.98 7.29
N GLY A 178 8.30 -15.09 7.92
CA GLY A 178 8.62 -16.45 7.45
C GLY A 178 7.85 -16.81 6.19
N ASP A 179 8.23 -17.92 5.53
CA ASP A 179 7.64 -18.32 4.25
C ASP A 179 6.11 -18.51 4.33
N GLN A 180 5.59 -19.09 5.42
CA GLN A 180 4.14 -19.28 5.57
C GLN A 180 3.39 -17.96 5.74
N GLU A 181 3.89 -17.05 6.59
CA GLU A 181 3.29 -15.73 6.77
C GLU A 181 3.33 -14.91 5.48
N THR A 182 4.45 -14.97 4.74
CA THR A 182 4.60 -14.34 3.42
C THR A 182 3.55 -14.87 2.45
N TYR A 183 3.35 -16.21 2.43
CA TYR A 183 2.31 -16.82 1.60
C TYR A 183 0.92 -16.33 1.97
N ASP A 184 0.58 -16.33 3.27
CA ASP A 184 -0.75 -15.93 3.76
C ASP A 184 -1.07 -14.47 3.42
N ILE A 185 -0.11 -13.56 3.64
CA ILE A 185 -0.26 -12.13 3.26
C ILE A 185 -0.36 -11.97 1.74
N THR A 186 0.41 -12.73 0.97
CA THR A 186 0.33 -12.73 -0.50
C THR A 186 -1.06 -13.16 -0.97
N GLN A 187 -1.63 -14.22 -0.38
CA GLN A 187 -3.00 -14.66 -0.70
C GLN A 187 -4.05 -13.62 -0.30
N LEU A 188 -3.88 -12.97 0.84
CA LEU A 188 -4.77 -11.88 1.25
C LEU A 188 -4.76 -10.72 0.25
N ILE A 189 -3.58 -10.26 -0.17
CA ILE A 189 -3.43 -9.18 -1.17
C ILE A 189 -4.06 -9.61 -2.50
N MET A 190 -3.84 -10.84 -2.94
CA MET A 190 -4.44 -11.38 -4.16
C MET A 190 -5.97 -11.42 -4.10
N LYS A 191 -6.52 -11.84 -2.96
CA LYS A 191 -7.97 -11.83 -2.72
C LYS A 191 -8.55 -10.42 -2.84
N LEU A 192 -7.91 -9.43 -2.19
CA LEU A 192 -8.34 -8.03 -2.27
C LEU A 192 -8.29 -7.49 -3.72
N HIS A 193 -7.23 -7.82 -4.44
CA HIS A 193 -7.06 -7.39 -5.83
C HIS A 193 -8.09 -8.05 -6.75
N ARG A 194 -8.17 -9.39 -6.76
CA ARG A 194 -8.97 -10.14 -7.74
C ARG A 194 -10.48 -10.14 -7.44
N GLU A 195 -10.85 -10.37 -6.17
CA GLU A 195 -12.26 -10.50 -5.79
C GLU A 195 -12.92 -9.14 -5.57
N GLN A 196 -12.20 -8.18 -4.99
CA GLN A 196 -12.74 -6.85 -4.72
C GLN A 196 -12.37 -5.81 -5.79
N LYS A 197 -11.58 -6.22 -6.81
CA LYS A 197 -11.07 -5.35 -7.88
C LYS A 197 -10.37 -4.10 -7.34
N LEU A 198 -9.71 -4.24 -6.18
CA LEU A 198 -9.00 -3.15 -5.55
C LEU A 198 -7.75 -2.81 -6.36
N THR A 199 -7.56 -1.53 -6.66
CA THR A 199 -6.30 -1.06 -7.25
C THR A 199 -5.24 -1.03 -6.16
N ILE A 200 -4.09 -1.63 -6.44
CA ILE A 200 -2.99 -1.73 -5.46
C ILE A 200 -1.69 -1.27 -6.11
N VAL A 201 -0.93 -0.47 -5.39
CA VAL A 201 0.49 -0.23 -5.70
C VAL A 201 1.31 -0.70 -4.53
N LEU A 202 2.29 -1.57 -4.77
CA LEU A 202 3.11 -2.12 -3.71
C LEU A 202 4.61 -1.88 -3.97
N ILE A 203 5.36 -1.68 -2.91
CA ILE A 203 6.83 -1.84 -2.90
C ILE A 203 7.12 -3.20 -2.31
N GLU A 204 7.97 -3.98 -2.95
CA GLU A 204 8.47 -5.27 -2.46
C GLU A 204 9.88 -5.53 -2.96
N HIS A 205 10.62 -6.37 -2.22
CA HIS A 205 11.94 -6.84 -2.66
C HIS A 205 11.96 -8.37 -2.84
N ASP A 206 11.01 -9.11 -2.31
CA ASP A 206 10.87 -10.52 -2.62
C ASP A 206 10.29 -10.68 -4.03
N MET A 207 11.15 -11.02 -4.98
CA MET A 207 10.75 -11.16 -6.37
C MET A 207 9.71 -12.27 -6.57
N ARG A 208 9.67 -13.28 -5.68
CA ARG A 208 8.66 -14.35 -5.73
C ARG A 208 7.26 -13.76 -5.50
N VAL A 209 7.14 -12.86 -4.52
CA VAL A 209 5.91 -12.14 -4.21
C VAL A 209 5.53 -11.20 -5.35
N VAL A 210 6.50 -10.41 -5.83
CA VAL A 210 6.29 -9.46 -6.94
C VAL A 210 5.77 -10.15 -8.19
N PHE A 211 6.45 -11.22 -8.65
CA PHE A 211 6.06 -11.95 -9.86
C PHE A 211 4.74 -12.71 -9.72
N HIS A 212 4.37 -13.06 -8.49
CA HIS A 212 3.10 -13.73 -8.23
C HIS A 212 1.90 -12.77 -8.21
N LEU A 213 2.10 -11.55 -7.72
CA LEU A 213 1.03 -10.58 -7.50
C LEU A 213 0.82 -9.59 -8.66
N ALA A 214 1.91 -9.07 -9.23
CA ALA A 214 1.85 -7.88 -10.05
C ALA A 214 1.31 -8.16 -11.47
N ASP A 215 0.36 -7.32 -11.93
CA ASP A 215 0.00 -7.23 -13.34
C ASP A 215 1.09 -6.50 -14.14
N ARG A 216 1.67 -5.46 -13.52
CA ARG A 216 2.76 -4.67 -14.08
C ARG A 216 3.78 -4.31 -13.01
N ILE A 217 5.02 -4.18 -13.44
CA ILE A 217 6.15 -3.84 -12.57
C ILE A 217 6.85 -2.60 -13.13
N MET A 218 7.02 -1.59 -12.27
CA MET A 218 7.89 -0.45 -12.55
C MET A 218 9.21 -0.62 -11.79
N VAL A 219 10.31 -0.43 -12.48
CA VAL A 219 11.65 -0.52 -11.90
C VAL A 219 12.24 0.88 -11.76
N LEU A 220 12.71 1.20 -10.56
CA LEU A 220 13.48 2.40 -10.26
C LEU A 220 14.94 2.04 -10.00
N ASP A 221 15.86 2.86 -10.49
CA ASP A 221 17.25 2.83 -10.09
C ASP A 221 17.78 4.25 -9.91
N GLN A 222 18.51 4.52 -8.82
CA GLN A 222 19.11 5.82 -8.48
C GLN A 222 18.14 7.01 -8.65
N GLY A 223 16.89 6.84 -8.20
CA GLY A 223 15.85 7.87 -8.28
C GLY A 223 15.24 8.06 -9.66
N ARG A 224 15.57 7.23 -10.65
CA ARG A 224 15.10 7.34 -12.03
C ARG A 224 14.28 6.12 -12.45
N PHE A 225 13.40 6.33 -13.40
CA PHE A 225 12.72 5.26 -14.11
C PHE A 225 13.74 4.45 -14.91
N LEU A 226 13.70 3.12 -14.76
CA LEU A 226 14.54 2.20 -15.52
C LEU A 226 13.73 1.40 -16.54
N ALA A 227 12.64 0.76 -16.08
CA ALA A 227 11.78 -0.08 -16.93
C ALA A 227 10.34 -0.13 -16.39
N ASP A 228 9.39 -0.45 -17.27
CA ASP A 228 7.98 -0.76 -16.94
C ASP A 228 7.49 -1.85 -17.89
N GLY A 229 6.85 -2.89 -17.36
CA GLY A 229 6.33 -3.98 -18.17
C GLY A 229 5.57 -5.01 -17.35
N THR A 230 5.18 -6.09 -18.02
CA THR A 230 4.68 -7.29 -17.34
C THR A 230 5.81 -7.97 -16.55
N PRO A 231 5.49 -8.87 -15.61
CA PRO A 231 6.52 -9.66 -14.93
C PRO A 231 7.50 -10.33 -15.91
N GLN A 232 7.01 -10.84 -17.04
CA GLN A 232 7.83 -11.50 -18.06
C GLN A 232 8.78 -10.52 -18.77
N ASP A 233 8.28 -9.32 -19.11
CA ASP A 233 9.10 -8.27 -19.74
C ASP A 233 10.23 -7.83 -18.82
N ILE A 234 9.94 -7.67 -17.52
CA ILE A 234 10.92 -7.25 -16.52
C ILE A 234 11.95 -8.34 -16.25
N ALA A 235 11.54 -9.61 -16.19
CA ALA A 235 12.47 -10.73 -16.01
C ALA A 235 13.47 -10.86 -17.17
N ALA A 236 13.05 -10.54 -18.40
CA ALA A 236 13.87 -10.60 -19.60
C ALA A 236 14.70 -9.33 -19.85
N ASN A 237 14.51 -8.26 -19.06
CA ASN A 237 15.15 -6.97 -19.30
C ASN A 237 16.60 -6.96 -18.81
N GLU A 238 17.57 -6.88 -19.72
CA GLU A 238 19.01 -6.86 -19.42
C GLU A 238 19.43 -5.71 -18.50
N ALA A 239 18.85 -4.51 -18.68
CA ALA A 239 19.15 -3.36 -17.83
C ALA A 239 18.68 -3.57 -16.39
N VAL A 240 17.53 -4.22 -16.21
CA VAL A 240 17.02 -4.59 -14.88
C VAL A 240 17.93 -5.64 -14.24
N GLN A 241 18.29 -6.69 -14.98
CA GLN A 241 19.22 -7.71 -14.49
C GLN A 241 20.55 -7.09 -14.07
N ALA A 242 21.12 -6.19 -14.87
CA ALA A 242 22.37 -5.48 -14.54
C ALA A 242 22.25 -4.62 -13.28
N ALA A 243 21.13 -3.91 -13.09
CA ALA A 243 20.90 -3.08 -11.90
C ALA A 243 20.82 -3.90 -10.60
N TYR A 244 20.34 -5.14 -10.66
CA TYR A 244 20.29 -6.04 -9.53
C TYR A 244 21.59 -6.84 -9.34
N LEU A 245 22.23 -7.32 -10.42
CA LEU A 245 23.44 -8.13 -10.37
C LEU A 245 24.72 -7.28 -10.23
N GLY A 246 24.76 -6.09 -10.79
CA GLY A 246 25.93 -5.18 -10.76
C GLY A 246 26.33 -4.68 -9.37
N LYS A 247 25.50 -4.88 -8.35
CA LYS A 247 25.79 -4.53 -6.94
C LYS A 247 26.36 -5.69 -6.11
N VAL A 248 26.44 -6.90 -6.68
CA VAL A 248 27.05 -8.07 -6.01
C VAL A 248 28.56 -8.17 -6.25
N ALA A 249 29.10 -7.37 -7.17
CA ALA A 249 30.50 -7.42 -7.61
C ALA A 249 31.34 -6.18 -7.22
N ALA A 250 30.92 -5.38 -6.21
CA ALA A 250 31.70 -4.24 -5.73
C ALA A 250 31.90 -4.31 -4.21
#